data_6d2293049706da5b7560c7b532e6d416
#
_entry.id   6d2293049706da5b7560c7b532e6d416
#
_cell.length_a   1.000
_cell.length_b   1.000
_cell.length_c   1.000
_cell.angle_alpha   90.00
_cell.angle_beta   90.00
_cell.angle_gamma   90.00
#
_symmetry.space_group_name_H-M   'P 1'
#
loop_
_entity.id
_entity.type
_entity.pdbx_description
1 polymer ?
#
loop_
_entity_poly.entity_id
_entity_poly.type
_entity_poly.pdbx_seq_one_letter_code
_entity_poly.pdbx_strand_id
1 'polypeptide(L)'
;MLLSEITENLITMWHGGRNLQSSYREVYGNKSKQMEYGPGLYLTNFYSTASKYAKGGGKKYLVKFKPGVEIRKVILDISNVMQFLKSHRFTNKTKLIEHINKKYTETIPAQYFLNLMINYDCITPSTSTIVRQFLIDNGIDYHVSKGYGGFNDQVIVVIFNPAIIKSVVDIPASKVTDACIS
;
A
#
# COMPACT_ATOMS: atom_id res chain seq x y z
N MET A 1 -8.29 -9.56 -39.49
CA MET A 1 -7.39 -8.77 -38.62
C MET A 1 -7.74 -9.20 -37.23
N LEU A 2 -7.00 -10.18 -36.72
CA LEU A 2 -7.20 -10.75 -35.38
C LEU A 2 -6.68 -9.71 -34.40
N LEU A 3 -7.58 -9.09 -33.64
CA LEU A 3 -7.24 -8.39 -32.38
C LEU A 3 -6.72 -9.47 -31.44
N SER A 4 -5.40 -9.54 -31.28
CA SER A 4 -4.78 -10.30 -30.21
C SER A 4 -5.32 -9.73 -28.92
N GLU A 5 -6.10 -10.52 -28.20
CA GLU A 5 -6.46 -10.28 -26.80
C GLU A 5 -5.18 -10.09 -26.03
N ILE A 6 -4.85 -8.84 -25.71
CA ILE A 6 -3.86 -8.53 -24.70
C ILE A 6 -4.52 -8.96 -23.40
N THR A 7 -4.27 -10.19 -22.99
CA THR A 7 -4.65 -10.65 -21.65
C THR A 7 -3.88 -9.77 -20.65
N GLU A 8 -4.54 -8.74 -20.15
CA GLU A 8 -4.00 -7.94 -19.07
C GLU A 8 -3.79 -8.87 -17.88
N ASN A 9 -2.55 -9.05 -17.44
CA ASN A 9 -2.22 -9.80 -16.23
C ASN A 9 -2.78 -9.05 -15.00
N LEU A 10 -4.08 -9.27 -14.74
CA LEU A 10 -4.75 -8.71 -13.58
C LEU A 10 -4.54 -9.61 -12.37
N ILE A 11 -4.19 -8.99 -11.26
CA ILE A 11 -4.13 -9.64 -9.95
C ILE A 11 -5.44 -9.36 -9.23
N THR A 12 -5.99 -10.39 -8.59
CA THR A 12 -7.21 -10.31 -7.79
C THR A 12 -6.90 -10.63 -6.33
N MET A 13 -7.27 -9.74 -5.41
CA MET A 13 -7.02 -9.89 -3.98
C MET A 13 -8.18 -9.35 -3.15
N TRP A 14 -8.22 -9.73 -1.88
CA TRP A 14 -9.24 -9.34 -0.93
C TRP A 14 -8.90 -8.08 -0.16
N HIS A 15 -9.90 -7.23 0.07
CA HIS A 15 -9.87 -6.13 1.03
C HIS A 15 -11.00 -6.29 2.05
N GLY A 16 -10.71 -6.06 3.33
CA GLY A 16 -11.69 -5.96 4.39
C GLY A 16 -11.75 -4.54 4.95
N GLY A 17 -12.93 -3.91 4.93
CA GLY A 17 -13.09 -2.54 5.40
C GLY A 17 -14.54 -2.10 5.50
N ARG A 18 -14.79 -0.88 5.95
CA ARG A 18 -16.16 -0.38 6.11
C ARG A 18 -16.78 0.10 4.81
N ASN A 19 -16.05 0.90 4.05
CA ASN A 19 -16.53 1.47 2.79
C ASN A 19 -15.37 1.58 1.81
N LEU A 20 -15.32 0.70 0.83
CA LEU A 20 -14.48 0.87 -0.34
C LEU A 20 -15.40 1.29 -1.49
N GLN A 21 -15.37 2.56 -1.86
CA GLN A 21 -16.17 3.07 -2.97
C GLN A 21 -15.48 2.75 -4.31
N SER A 22 -16.27 2.56 -5.36
CA SER A 22 -15.78 2.33 -6.73
C SER A 22 -14.91 3.49 -7.25
N SER A 23 -15.09 4.70 -6.75
CA SER A 23 -14.26 5.87 -7.06
C SER A 23 -12.99 5.95 -6.22
N TYR A 24 -12.71 4.93 -5.46
CA TYR A 24 -11.51 4.75 -4.67
C TYR A 24 -10.82 6.05 -4.22
N ARG A 25 -11.42 6.69 -3.24
CA ARG A 25 -10.82 7.78 -2.47
C ARG A 25 -10.53 7.27 -1.07
N GLU A 26 -9.26 7.13 -0.76
CA GLU A 26 -8.67 7.14 0.57
C GLU A 26 -9.52 6.55 1.71
N VAL A 27 -9.47 5.25 1.90
CA VAL A 27 -9.91 4.65 3.15
C VAL A 27 -8.70 4.50 4.06
N TYR A 28 -8.25 5.60 4.64
CA TYR A 28 -7.35 5.52 5.79
C TYR A 28 -8.21 5.33 7.04
N GLY A 29 -8.08 4.16 7.65
CA GLY A 29 -8.64 3.98 8.98
C GLY A 29 -8.02 5.00 9.93
N ASN A 30 -8.84 5.66 10.76
CA ASN A 30 -8.44 6.57 11.84
C ASN A 30 -7.60 5.90 12.95
N LYS A 31 -6.86 4.83 12.63
CA LYS A 31 -6.08 4.08 13.59
C LYS A 31 -4.61 4.32 13.32
N SER A 32 -4.05 5.26 14.06
CA SER A 32 -2.68 5.76 14.02
C SER A 32 -1.57 4.71 14.18
N LYS A 33 -1.88 3.43 14.37
CA LYS A 33 -0.91 2.36 14.63
C LYS A 33 -0.89 1.23 13.58
N GLN A 34 -1.51 1.40 12.42
CA GLN A 34 -1.73 0.28 11.50
C GLN A 34 -1.28 0.55 10.05
N MET A 35 -0.27 1.40 9.86
CA MET A 35 0.36 1.57 8.55
C MET A 35 1.72 0.87 8.50
N GLU A 36 1.75 -0.38 8.96
CA GLU A 36 2.98 -1.18 9.11
C GLU A 36 3.76 -1.35 7.80
N TYR A 37 3.07 -1.21 6.66
CA TYR A 37 3.66 -1.35 5.33
C TYR A 37 3.50 -0.09 4.46
N GLY A 38 3.17 1.04 5.08
CA GLY A 38 3.02 2.32 4.41
C GLY A 38 1.57 2.76 4.16
N PRO A 39 1.38 3.97 3.62
CA PRO A 39 0.07 4.59 3.43
C PRO A 39 -0.56 4.13 2.12
N GLY A 40 -1.57 3.25 2.17
CA GLY A 40 -2.23 2.77 0.96
C GLY A 40 -3.41 1.84 1.22
N LEU A 41 -3.96 1.27 0.15
CA LEU A 41 -4.97 0.23 0.23
C LEU A 41 -4.32 -1.12 0.48
N TYR A 42 -4.66 -1.72 1.61
CA TYR A 42 -4.17 -3.04 2.01
C TYR A 42 -5.03 -4.14 1.40
N LEU A 43 -4.41 -5.01 0.64
CA LEU A 43 -5.01 -6.20 0.04
C LEU A 43 -4.31 -7.45 0.58
N THR A 44 -5.04 -8.56 0.61
CA THR A 44 -4.49 -9.86 1.00
C THR A 44 -5.00 -10.97 0.08
N ASN A 45 -4.21 -12.01 -0.10
CA ASN A 45 -4.63 -13.21 -0.80
C ASN A 45 -5.58 -14.09 0.04
N PHE A 46 -5.68 -13.87 1.38
CA PHE A 46 -6.55 -14.66 2.24
C PHE A 46 -7.85 -13.94 2.59
N TYR A 47 -8.98 -14.55 2.25
CA TYR A 47 -10.31 -14.08 2.66
C TYR A 47 -10.46 -13.97 4.18
N SER A 48 -9.93 -14.93 4.94
CA SER A 48 -9.97 -14.94 6.39
C SER A 48 -9.29 -13.72 7.01
N THR A 49 -8.18 -13.28 6.43
CA THR A 49 -7.48 -12.06 6.85
C THR A 49 -8.31 -10.82 6.53
N ALA A 50 -8.86 -10.70 5.32
CA ALA A 50 -9.75 -9.60 4.96
C ALA A 50 -10.96 -9.53 5.90
N SER A 51 -11.52 -10.69 6.28
CA SER A 51 -12.64 -10.77 7.22
C SER A 51 -12.32 -10.23 8.62
N LYS A 52 -11.07 -10.40 9.09
CA LYS A 52 -10.62 -9.81 10.37
C LYS A 52 -10.62 -8.29 10.34
N TYR A 53 -10.35 -7.68 9.18
CA TYR A 53 -10.37 -6.22 9.01
C TYR A 53 -11.76 -5.65 8.74
N ALA A 54 -12.72 -6.49 8.33
CA ALA A 54 -14.11 -6.12 8.08
C ALA A 54 -14.98 -6.08 9.36
N LYS A 55 -14.39 -6.02 10.56
CA LYS A 55 -15.10 -6.07 11.85
C LYS A 55 -16.17 -4.96 11.99
N GLY A 56 -17.22 -5.27 12.74
CA GLY A 56 -18.25 -4.29 13.11
C GLY A 56 -19.15 -3.85 11.95
N GLY A 57 -19.59 -4.80 11.10
CA GLY A 57 -20.44 -4.51 9.94
C GLY A 57 -19.70 -4.09 8.69
N GLY A 58 -18.37 -4.27 8.68
CA GLY A 58 -17.56 -4.04 7.51
C GLY A 58 -17.83 -5.05 6.39
N LYS A 59 -17.49 -4.65 5.18
CA LYS A 59 -17.64 -5.44 3.96
C LYS A 59 -16.33 -6.06 3.51
N LYS A 60 -16.41 -7.09 2.67
CA LYS A 60 -15.29 -7.71 1.99
C LYS A 60 -15.41 -7.42 0.51
N TYR A 61 -14.33 -6.94 -0.05
CA TYR A 61 -14.26 -6.55 -1.44
C TYR A 61 -13.23 -7.39 -2.17
N LEU A 62 -13.57 -7.78 -3.39
CA LEU A 62 -12.63 -8.34 -4.33
C LEU A 62 -12.10 -7.21 -5.20
N VAL A 63 -10.81 -6.99 -5.16
CA VAL A 63 -10.13 -5.91 -5.87
C VAL A 63 -9.28 -6.52 -6.98
N LYS A 64 -9.52 -6.07 -8.22
CA LYS A 64 -8.68 -6.40 -9.37
C LYS A 64 -7.79 -5.22 -9.69
N PHE A 65 -6.51 -5.44 -9.87
CA PHE A 65 -5.56 -4.41 -10.25
C PHE A 65 -4.53 -4.93 -11.27
N LYS A 66 -4.01 -4.01 -12.07
CA LYS A 66 -2.89 -4.26 -12.99
C LYS A 66 -1.60 -3.88 -12.27
N PRO A 67 -0.66 -4.82 -12.06
CA PRO A 67 0.61 -4.50 -11.42
C PRO A 67 1.35 -3.40 -12.18
N GLY A 68 1.79 -2.38 -11.48
CA GLY A 68 2.67 -1.33 -11.96
C GLY A 68 4.08 -1.50 -11.40
N VAL A 69 4.66 -0.43 -10.86
CA VAL A 69 6.02 -0.43 -10.32
C VAL A 69 5.99 -0.73 -8.82
N GLU A 70 6.67 -1.80 -8.44
CA GLU A 70 6.81 -2.22 -7.04
C GLU A 70 7.97 -1.49 -6.37
N ILE A 71 7.75 -1.03 -5.13
CA ILE A 71 8.67 -0.14 -4.38
C ILE A 71 10.11 -0.64 -4.30
N ARG A 72 10.34 -1.97 -4.21
CA ARG A 72 11.70 -2.56 -4.13
C ARG A 72 12.52 -2.35 -5.40
N LYS A 73 11.86 -2.02 -6.52
CA LYS A 73 12.51 -1.79 -7.80
C LYS A 73 12.96 -0.34 -7.99
N VAL A 74 12.62 0.55 -7.04
CA VAL A 74 12.86 1.98 -7.15
C VAL A 74 13.95 2.43 -6.20
N ILE A 75 14.85 3.24 -6.72
CA ILE A 75 15.90 3.94 -5.99
C ILE A 75 15.58 5.43 -6.06
N LEU A 76 15.52 6.09 -4.90
CA LEU A 76 15.24 7.52 -4.78
C LEU A 76 16.54 8.31 -4.73
N ASP A 77 16.54 9.47 -5.34
CA ASP A 77 17.58 10.46 -5.18
C ASP A 77 17.51 11.13 -3.80
N ILE A 78 18.64 11.26 -3.11
CA ILE A 78 18.69 11.85 -1.77
C ILE A 78 18.28 13.32 -1.81
N SER A 79 18.58 14.06 -2.86
CA SER A 79 18.18 15.47 -2.98
C SER A 79 16.66 15.61 -2.99
N ASN A 80 15.94 14.75 -3.73
CA ASN A 80 14.48 14.70 -3.75
C ASN A 80 13.90 14.32 -2.38
N VAL A 81 14.48 13.31 -1.74
CA VAL A 81 14.08 12.89 -0.38
C VAL A 81 14.26 14.02 0.63
N MET A 82 15.41 14.71 0.59
CA MET A 82 15.68 15.83 1.50
C MET A 82 14.77 17.02 1.25
N GLN A 83 14.48 17.34 -0.01
CA GLN A 83 13.54 18.38 -0.38
C GLN A 83 12.14 18.05 0.15
N PHE A 84 11.67 16.82 -0.05
CA PHE A 84 10.41 16.33 0.48
C PHE A 84 10.33 16.45 2.00
N LEU A 85 11.34 15.95 2.72
CA LEU A 85 11.37 16.02 4.18
C LEU A 85 11.42 17.46 4.70
N LYS A 86 12.15 18.36 4.05
CA LYS A 86 12.25 19.77 4.46
C LYS A 86 10.95 20.53 4.22
N SER A 87 10.24 20.27 3.12
CA SER A 87 9.02 20.98 2.72
C SER A 87 7.78 20.61 3.54
N HIS A 88 7.81 19.52 4.31
CA HIS A 88 6.67 19.06 5.08
C HIS A 88 6.98 18.95 6.59
N ARG A 89 5.91 18.94 7.39
CA ARG A 89 6.01 18.73 8.84
C ARG A 89 5.80 17.26 9.18
N PHE A 90 6.85 16.61 9.70
CA PHE A 90 6.80 15.23 10.18
C PHE A 90 7.28 15.15 11.63
N THR A 91 6.72 14.23 12.38
CA THR A 91 7.23 13.85 13.69
C THR A 91 8.64 13.27 13.54
N ASN A 92 9.53 13.54 14.47
CA ASN A 92 10.92 13.03 14.46
C ASN A 92 11.74 13.30 13.17
N LYS A 93 11.30 14.27 12.34
CA LYS A 93 11.94 14.62 11.06
C LYS A 93 13.46 14.83 11.18
N THR A 94 13.91 15.56 12.20
CA THR A 94 15.33 15.86 12.39
C THR A 94 16.15 14.58 12.58
N LYS A 95 15.69 13.68 13.44
CA LYS A 95 16.35 12.38 13.65
C LYS A 95 16.38 11.53 12.40
N LEU A 96 15.30 11.56 11.61
CA LEU A 96 15.22 10.85 10.34
C LEU A 96 16.25 11.40 9.32
N ILE A 97 16.34 12.73 9.18
CA ILE A 97 17.31 13.38 8.29
C ILE A 97 18.74 13.05 8.72
N GLU A 98 19.06 13.13 10.01
CA GLU A 98 20.37 12.76 10.54
C GLU A 98 20.73 11.29 10.23
N HIS A 99 19.76 10.38 10.38
CA HIS A 99 19.96 8.96 10.07
C HIS A 99 20.28 8.77 8.58
N ILE A 100 19.50 9.41 7.68
CA ILE A 100 19.71 9.30 6.25
C ILE A 100 21.07 9.86 5.85
N ASN A 101 21.40 11.08 6.29
CA ASN A 101 22.66 11.74 5.96
C ASN A 101 23.90 10.96 6.44
N LYS A 102 23.78 10.20 7.52
CA LYS A 102 24.87 9.36 8.04
C LYS A 102 25.17 8.16 7.15
N LYS A 103 24.16 7.64 6.44
CA LYS A 103 24.26 6.37 5.71
C LYS A 103 24.22 6.50 4.19
N TYR A 104 23.63 7.57 3.68
CA TYR A 104 23.34 7.73 2.25
C TYR A 104 23.81 9.09 1.76
N THR A 105 24.51 9.12 0.65
CA THR A 105 25.06 10.36 0.04
C THR A 105 24.32 10.77 -1.22
N GLU A 106 24.01 9.83 -2.09
CA GLU A 106 23.42 10.10 -3.41
C GLU A 106 22.01 9.49 -3.56
N THR A 107 21.86 8.23 -3.19
CA THR A 107 20.60 7.50 -3.41
C THR A 107 20.23 6.65 -2.21
N ILE A 108 18.92 6.32 -2.10
CA ILE A 108 18.35 5.43 -1.07
C ILE A 108 17.28 4.52 -1.70
N PRO A 109 17.27 3.20 -1.41
CA PRO A 109 16.18 2.32 -1.85
C PRO A 109 14.84 2.82 -1.31
N ALA A 110 13.84 2.94 -2.18
CA ALA A 110 12.53 3.51 -1.82
C ALA A 110 11.85 2.75 -0.67
N GLN A 111 11.94 1.41 -0.66
CA GLN A 111 11.41 0.60 0.44
C GLN A 111 12.11 0.93 1.77
N TYR A 112 13.42 1.13 1.74
CA TYR A 112 14.15 1.46 2.97
C TYR A 112 13.77 2.85 3.48
N PHE A 113 13.62 3.83 2.58
CA PHE A 113 13.09 5.15 2.95
C PHE A 113 11.70 5.05 3.58
N LEU A 114 10.77 4.28 2.99
CA LEU A 114 9.44 4.06 3.56
C LEU A 114 9.52 3.43 4.96
N ASN A 115 10.36 2.42 5.15
CA ASN A 115 10.57 1.78 6.45
C ASN A 115 11.11 2.77 7.50
N LEU A 116 12.02 3.66 7.11
CA LEU A 116 12.49 4.73 8.00
C LEU A 116 11.36 5.69 8.37
N MET A 117 10.53 6.12 7.40
CA MET A 117 9.36 6.96 7.67
C MET A 117 8.40 6.32 8.68
N ILE A 118 8.21 5.00 8.61
CA ILE A 118 7.39 4.23 9.57
C ILE A 118 8.08 4.18 10.94
N ASN A 119 9.34 3.79 10.99
CA ASN A 119 10.09 3.59 12.23
C ASN A 119 10.31 4.90 13.02
N TYR A 120 10.34 6.03 12.35
CA TYR A 120 10.44 7.35 12.98
C TYR A 120 9.06 8.01 13.23
N ASP A 121 7.96 7.25 13.13
CA ASP A 121 6.59 7.74 13.32
C ASP A 121 6.25 8.97 12.43
N CYS A 122 6.85 9.06 11.25
CA CYS A 122 6.58 10.14 10.31
C CYS A 122 5.25 9.96 9.57
N ILE A 123 4.73 8.72 9.52
CA ILE A 123 3.47 8.41 8.84
C ILE A 123 2.35 8.37 9.88
N THR A 124 1.49 9.36 9.80
CA THR A 124 0.30 9.53 10.64
C THR A 124 -0.93 9.69 9.74
N PRO A 125 -2.17 9.66 10.26
CA PRO A 125 -3.35 9.96 9.45
C PRO A 125 -3.27 11.31 8.72
N SER A 126 -2.63 12.32 9.31
CA SER A 126 -2.48 13.65 8.71
C SER A 126 -1.37 13.75 7.66
N THR A 127 -0.37 12.86 7.70
CA THR A 127 0.78 12.88 6.77
C THR A 127 0.73 11.76 5.73
N SER A 128 -0.15 10.79 5.90
CA SER A 128 -0.26 9.60 5.04
C SER A 128 -0.47 9.95 3.57
N THR A 129 -1.36 10.90 3.28
CA THR A 129 -1.63 11.36 1.91
C THR A 129 -0.41 12.01 1.28
N ILE A 130 0.34 12.81 2.04
CA ILE A 130 1.56 13.47 1.57
C ILE A 130 2.63 12.43 1.23
N VAL A 131 2.85 11.46 2.10
CA VAL A 131 3.83 10.38 1.87
C VAL A 131 3.42 9.53 0.67
N ARG A 132 2.13 9.18 0.57
CA ARG A 132 1.62 8.42 -0.58
C ARG A 132 1.83 9.17 -1.88
N GLN A 133 1.51 10.46 -1.93
CA GLN A 133 1.71 11.28 -3.13
C GLN A 133 3.19 11.32 -3.53
N PHE A 134 4.10 11.50 -2.57
CA PHE A 134 5.54 11.42 -2.83
C PHE A 134 5.95 10.09 -3.47
N LEU A 135 5.42 8.96 -3.01
CA LEU A 135 5.69 7.66 -3.62
C LEU A 135 5.18 7.58 -5.06
N ILE A 136 3.95 8.07 -5.32
CA ILE A 136 3.35 8.11 -6.66
C ILE A 136 4.17 9.01 -7.61
N ASP A 137 4.57 10.18 -7.15
CA ASP A 137 5.35 11.15 -7.94
C ASP A 137 6.75 10.59 -8.31
N ASN A 138 7.26 9.64 -7.54
CA ASN A 138 8.47 8.88 -7.85
C ASN A 138 8.20 7.57 -8.61
N GLY A 139 7.01 7.43 -9.20
CA GLY A 139 6.64 6.30 -10.06
C GLY A 139 6.40 4.99 -9.32
N ILE A 140 6.09 5.02 -8.03
CA ILE A 140 5.87 3.83 -7.20
C ILE A 140 4.38 3.58 -7.07
N ASP A 141 3.92 2.41 -7.51
CA ASP A 141 2.49 2.08 -7.53
C ASP A 141 2.07 1.24 -6.33
N TYR A 142 2.91 0.31 -5.88
CA TYR A 142 2.54 -0.61 -4.79
C TYR A 142 3.75 -1.20 -4.07
N HIS A 143 3.46 -1.84 -2.95
CA HIS A 143 4.40 -2.63 -2.16
C HIS A 143 3.85 -4.03 -1.90
N VAL A 144 4.72 -5.04 -1.96
CA VAL A 144 4.39 -6.42 -1.59
C VAL A 144 5.15 -6.81 -0.33
N SER A 145 4.43 -7.24 0.69
CA SER A 145 5.01 -7.79 1.92
C SER A 145 4.52 -9.22 2.13
N LYS A 146 5.39 -10.08 2.65
CA LYS A 146 4.95 -11.37 3.19
C LYS A 146 4.36 -11.13 4.57
N GLY A 147 3.18 -11.68 4.83
CA GLY A 147 2.47 -11.49 6.09
C GLY A 147 3.25 -12.03 7.29
N TYR A 148 3.19 -11.32 8.41
CA TYR A 148 3.63 -11.82 9.70
C TYR A 148 2.54 -12.69 10.34
N GLY A 149 2.92 -13.76 11.04
CA GLY A 149 2.00 -14.45 11.92
C GLY A 149 1.64 -15.90 11.55
N GLY A 150 2.59 -16.68 11.09
CA GLY A 150 2.44 -18.14 11.02
C GLY A 150 1.74 -18.69 9.76
N PHE A 151 1.31 -17.84 8.85
CA PHE A 151 0.85 -18.23 7.53
C PHE A 151 1.95 -17.93 6.51
N ASN A 152 2.78 -18.92 6.21
CA ASN A 152 3.92 -18.78 5.31
C ASN A 152 3.55 -18.29 3.90
N ASP A 153 2.29 -18.43 3.49
CA ASP A 153 1.80 -18.09 2.17
C ASP A 153 0.97 -16.79 2.13
N GLN A 154 0.86 -16.07 3.27
CA GLN A 154 0.14 -14.81 3.29
C GLN A 154 0.94 -13.72 2.59
N VAL A 155 0.31 -13.12 1.58
CA VAL A 155 0.82 -11.95 0.87
C VAL A 155 -0.07 -10.75 1.21
N ILE A 156 0.57 -9.65 1.58
CA ILE A 156 -0.07 -8.34 1.73
C ILE A 156 0.44 -7.44 0.61
N VAL A 157 -0.48 -6.86 -0.14
CA VAL A 157 -0.18 -5.81 -1.12
C VAL A 157 -0.72 -4.50 -0.61
N VAL A 158 0.09 -3.46 -0.62
CA VAL A 158 -0.33 -2.09 -0.32
C VAL A 158 -0.29 -1.28 -1.60
N ILE A 159 -1.44 -0.89 -2.11
CA ILE A 159 -1.55 -0.05 -3.32
C ILE A 159 -1.44 1.41 -2.89
N PHE A 160 -0.41 2.09 -3.39
CA PHE A 160 -0.23 3.54 -3.23
C PHE A 160 -0.97 4.31 -4.33
N ASN A 161 -0.82 3.87 -5.58
CA ASN A 161 -1.42 4.52 -6.74
C ASN A 161 -2.76 3.87 -7.11
N PRO A 162 -3.90 4.55 -6.86
CA PRO A 162 -5.22 3.99 -7.17
C PRO A 162 -5.46 3.81 -8.68
N ALA A 163 -4.69 4.44 -9.54
CA ALA A 163 -4.83 4.32 -11.01
C ALA A 163 -4.61 2.89 -11.53
N ILE A 164 -3.86 2.06 -10.76
CA ILE A 164 -3.66 0.65 -11.13
C ILE A 164 -4.87 -0.24 -10.83
N ILE A 165 -5.85 0.21 -10.02
CA ILE A 165 -7.07 -0.54 -9.69
C ILE A 165 -8.02 -0.52 -10.89
N LYS A 166 -8.50 -1.70 -11.28
CA LYS A 166 -9.40 -1.88 -12.42
C LYS A 166 -10.84 -2.13 -12.00
N SER A 167 -11.05 -2.85 -10.91
CA SER A 167 -12.40 -3.05 -10.37
C SER A 167 -12.40 -3.35 -8.88
N VAL A 168 -13.50 -2.99 -8.24
CA VAL A 168 -13.79 -3.27 -6.84
C VAL A 168 -15.21 -3.82 -6.76
N VAL A 169 -15.36 -5.04 -6.24
CA VAL A 169 -16.64 -5.71 -6.14
C VAL A 169 -16.91 -6.08 -4.68
N ASP A 170 -18.05 -5.64 -4.16
CA ASP A 170 -18.56 -6.06 -2.83
C ASP A 170 -19.05 -7.51 -2.92
N ILE A 171 -18.47 -8.40 -2.13
CA ILE A 171 -18.82 -9.82 -2.11
C ILE A 171 -19.57 -10.16 -0.83
N PRO A 172 -20.89 -10.42 -0.90
CA PRO A 172 -21.65 -10.90 0.25
C PRO A 172 -21.08 -12.22 0.76
N ALA A 173 -21.09 -12.41 2.08
CA ALA A 173 -20.57 -13.63 2.71
C ALA A 173 -21.21 -14.92 2.16
N SER A 174 -22.48 -14.85 1.75
CA SER A 174 -23.22 -15.97 1.15
C SER A 174 -22.73 -16.39 -0.25
N LYS A 175 -21.89 -15.57 -0.90
CA LYS A 175 -21.33 -15.85 -2.22
C LYS A 175 -19.85 -16.25 -2.18
N VAL A 176 -19.27 -16.36 -0.99
CA VAL A 176 -17.89 -16.82 -0.84
C VAL A 176 -17.89 -18.34 -0.95
N THR A 177 -17.30 -18.85 -2.01
CA THR A 177 -17.06 -20.29 -2.22
C THR A 177 -15.63 -20.64 -1.85
N ASP A 178 -15.34 -21.93 -1.66
CA ASP A 178 -13.98 -22.39 -1.36
C ASP A 178 -12.97 -21.97 -2.44
N ALA A 179 -13.41 -21.82 -3.69
CA ALA A 179 -12.58 -21.28 -4.79
C ALA A 179 -12.18 -19.81 -4.61
N CYS A 180 -12.84 -19.07 -3.71
CA CYS A 180 -12.46 -17.69 -3.37
C CYS A 180 -11.47 -17.61 -2.20
N ILE A 181 -11.17 -18.73 -1.57
CA ILE A 181 -10.38 -18.82 -0.33
C ILE A 181 -8.95 -19.33 -0.62
N SER A 182 -8.74 -19.94 -1.78
CA SER A 182 -7.47 -20.51 -2.23
C SER A 182 -6.55 -19.47 -2.89
#